data_9fb7e9c4e3dbc9a8a3055f315e0a5af4
#
_entry.id   9fb7e9c4e3dbc9a8a3055f315e0a5af4
#
_cell.length_a   1.000
_cell.length_b   1.000
_cell.length_c   1.000
_cell.angle_alpha   90.00
_cell.angle_beta   90.00
_cell.angle_gamma   90.00
#
_symmetry.space_group_name_H-M   'P 1'
#
loop_
_entity.id
_entity.type
_entity.pdbx_description
1 polymer ?
#
loop_
_entity_poly.entity_id
_entity_poly.type
_entity_poly.pdbx_seq_one_letter_code
_entity_poly.pdbx_strand_id
1 'polypeptide(L)'
;QFAMLEALHPGRIDVGIGRAPGTDGQTAMALRRSADALGAEDFPRQLLDLMGLLGDIRTEHGLWDRFRATPVAVTSPMIFLLGSSGYSAELAGHLGLPFSFAHHFDLGSRDDTLRAFALYRNRFRPSPVLDAPFAIVSANVLVAPTVEEAEFEAGPGRLLALARRSGRFEPIVSPEVAAADPGLAMARSLRTGRLVG
;
A
#
# COMPACT_ATOMS: atom_id res chain seq x y z
N GLN A 1 7.78 -13.63 -11.81
CA GLN A 1 6.39 -13.99 -11.49
C GLN A 1 5.40 -13.07 -12.24
N PHE A 2 5.44 -11.74 -12.06
CA PHE A 2 4.49 -10.82 -12.71
C PHE A 2 4.54 -10.86 -14.23
N ALA A 3 5.74 -10.93 -14.84
CA ALA A 3 5.88 -11.10 -16.28
C ALA A 3 5.22 -12.40 -16.78
N MET A 4 5.31 -13.49 -16.02
CA MET A 4 4.65 -14.74 -16.36
C MET A 4 3.13 -14.63 -16.26
N LEU A 5 2.61 -13.98 -15.22
CA LEU A 5 1.17 -13.76 -15.07
C LEU A 5 0.63 -12.87 -16.20
N GLU A 6 1.37 -11.81 -16.55
CA GLU A 6 1.01 -10.92 -17.65
C GLU A 6 1.02 -11.65 -19.01
N ALA A 7 2.01 -12.53 -19.23
CA ALA A 7 2.08 -13.33 -20.45
C ALA A 7 0.92 -14.34 -20.57
N LEU A 8 0.44 -14.88 -19.43
CA LEU A 8 -0.71 -15.79 -19.40
C LEU A 8 -2.05 -15.05 -19.48
N HIS A 9 -2.11 -13.84 -18.97
CA HIS A 9 -3.33 -13.03 -18.84
C HIS A 9 -3.09 -11.58 -19.25
N PRO A 10 -2.82 -11.31 -20.54
CA PRO A 10 -2.43 -9.98 -21.03
C PRO A 10 -3.46 -8.89 -20.66
N GLY A 11 -2.96 -7.77 -20.11
CA GLY A 11 -3.78 -6.61 -19.75
C GLY A 11 -4.69 -6.82 -18.53
N ARG A 12 -4.49 -7.90 -17.75
CA ARG A 12 -5.32 -8.23 -16.58
C ARG A 12 -4.56 -8.20 -15.26
N ILE A 13 -3.28 -7.91 -15.29
CA ILE A 13 -2.43 -7.96 -14.10
C ILE A 13 -2.09 -6.55 -13.65
N ASP A 14 -2.42 -6.27 -12.40
CA ASP A 14 -2.01 -5.07 -11.69
C ASP A 14 -0.96 -5.41 -10.62
N VAL A 15 0.04 -4.55 -10.47
CA VAL A 15 1.12 -4.70 -9.49
C VAL A 15 1.08 -3.55 -8.50
N GLY A 16 0.64 -3.82 -7.28
CA GLY A 16 0.71 -2.85 -6.19
C GLY A 16 2.08 -2.86 -5.52
N ILE A 17 2.76 -1.72 -5.46
CA ILE A 17 4.08 -1.61 -4.84
C ILE A 17 4.13 -0.44 -3.87
N GLY A 18 4.69 -0.68 -2.68
CA GLY A 18 4.93 0.33 -1.66
C GLY A 18 6.38 0.34 -1.20
N ARG A 19 6.84 1.47 -0.71
CA ARG A 19 8.20 1.66 -0.20
C ARG A 19 8.44 0.97 1.14
N ALA A 20 7.45 1.04 2.05
CA ALA A 20 7.56 0.50 3.39
C ALA A 20 7.67 -1.04 3.37
N PRO A 21 8.48 -1.64 4.27
CA PRO A 21 8.67 -3.10 4.28
C PRO A 21 7.42 -3.90 4.65
N GLY A 22 6.37 -3.27 5.18
CA GLY A 22 5.12 -3.93 5.57
C GLY A 22 5.23 -4.85 6.79
N THR A 23 6.37 -4.80 7.51
CA THR A 23 6.67 -5.65 8.67
C THR A 23 7.51 -4.89 9.69
N ASP A 24 7.86 -5.54 10.83
CA ASP A 24 8.77 -4.98 11.82
C ASP A 24 10.23 -4.90 11.29
N GLY A 25 11.06 -4.10 11.99
CA GLY A 25 12.45 -3.84 11.55
C GLY A 25 13.32 -5.10 11.53
N GLN A 26 13.13 -6.05 12.46
CA GLN A 26 13.92 -7.28 12.52
C GLN A 26 13.62 -8.20 11.34
N THR A 27 12.34 -8.39 11.04
CA THR A 27 11.89 -9.15 9.87
C THR A 27 12.35 -8.49 8.58
N ALA A 28 12.27 -7.15 8.48
CA ALA A 28 12.75 -6.41 7.32
C ALA A 28 14.26 -6.60 7.11
N MET A 29 15.06 -6.55 8.17
CA MET A 29 16.51 -6.83 8.11
C MET A 29 16.80 -8.27 7.67
N ALA A 30 16.08 -9.24 8.22
CA ALA A 30 16.24 -10.65 7.84
C ALA A 30 15.95 -10.90 6.36
N LEU A 31 14.91 -10.26 5.82
CA LEU A 31 14.53 -10.40 4.41
C LEU A 31 15.49 -9.67 3.47
N ARG A 32 15.99 -8.50 3.83
CA ARG A 32 16.84 -7.65 2.99
C ARG A 32 18.35 -7.89 3.20
N ARG A 33 18.72 -8.57 4.25
CA ARG A 33 20.10 -8.97 4.61
C ARG A 33 21.11 -7.82 4.82
N SER A 34 20.68 -6.57 4.79
CA SER A 34 21.54 -5.41 5.12
C SER A 34 20.70 -4.24 5.65
N ALA A 35 21.28 -3.45 6.55
CA ALA A 35 20.65 -2.23 7.07
C ALA A 35 20.55 -1.15 5.97
N ASP A 36 21.53 -1.07 5.07
CA ASP A 36 21.56 -0.12 3.95
C ASP A 36 20.50 -0.43 2.88
N ALA A 37 20.07 -1.69 2.76
CA ALA A 37 18.99 -2.09 1.86
C ALA A 37 17.58 -1.61 2.32
N LEU A 38 17.48 -1.03 3.52
CA LEU A 38 16.28 -0.33 4.01
C LEU A 38 16.20 1.10 3.46
N GLY A 39 17.20 1.57 2.71
CA GLY A 39 17.29 2.91 2.15
C GLY A 39 16.07 3.25 1.29
N ALA A 40 15.27 4.17 1.83
CA ALA A 40 14.11 4.72 1.11
C ALA A 40 14.54 5.51 -0.13
N GLU A 41 15.81 5.89 -0.20
CA GLU A 41 16.38 6.73 -1.26
C GLU A 41 16.53 5.99 -2.59
N ASP A 42 16.77 4.69 -2.55
CA ASP A 42 16.89 3.84 -3.74
C ASP A 42 15.54 3.45 -4.37
N PHE A 43 14.43 3.65 -3.66
CA PHE A 43 13.13 3.19 -4.11
C PHE A 43 12.72 3.70 -5.50
N PRO A 44 12.92 4.99 -5.86
CA PRO A 44 12.56 5.46 -7.20
C PRO A 44 13.34 4.76 -8.31
N ARG A 45 14.65 4.50 -8.09
CA ARG A 45 15.48 3.78 -9.05
C ARG A 45 15.05 2.32 -9.18
N GLN A 46 14.82 1.62 -8.05
CA GLN A 46 14.35 0.25 -8.05
C GLN A 46 12.97 0.10 -8.73
N LEU A 47 12.11 1.12 -8.59
CA LEU A 47 10.82 1.16 -9.27
C LEU A 47 10.99 1.28 -10.78
N LEU A 48 11.87 2.18 -11.26
CA LEU A 48 12.17 2.32 -12.69
C LEU A 48 12.80 1.05 -13.27
N ASP A 49 13.69 0.40 -12.53
CA ASP A 49 14.27 -0.89 -12.90
C ASP A 49 13.18 -1.97 -13.05
N LEU A 50 12.26 -2.05 -12.09
CA LEU A 50 11.14 -2.99 -12.16
C LEU A 50 10.22 -2.70 -13.35
N MET A 51 9.86 -1.43 -13.55
CA MET A 51 9.04 -0.99 -14.68
C MET A 51 9.67 -1.38 -16.01
N GLY A 52 10.95 -1.08 -16.20
CA GLY A 52 11.69 -1.41 -17.42
C GLY A 52 11.80 -2.92 -17.66
N LEU A 53 12.07 -3.72 -16.60
CA LEU A 53 12.09 -5.18 -16.70
C LEU A 53 10.71 -5.78 -17.05
N LEU A 54 9.62 -5.10 -16.71
CA LEU A 54 8.24 -5.50 -17.03
C LEU A 54 7.72 -4.91 -18.34
N GLY A 55 8.54 -4.10 -19.05
CA GLY A 55 8.23 -3.56 -20.36
C GLY A 55 7.80 -2.09 -20.41
N ASP A 56 7.64 -1.43 -19.25
CA ASP A 56 7.37 0.02 -19.15
C ASP A 56 8.69 0.79 -19.02
N ILE A 57 9.37 1.01 -20.15
CA ILE A 57 10.69 1.64 -20.23
C ILE A 57 10.53 3.16 -20.17
N ARG A 58 11.09 3.80 -19.12
CA ARG A 58 11.01 5.24 -18.87
C ARG A 58 12.32 5.98 -18.95
N THR A 59 13.44 5.26 -19.04
CA THR A 59 14.79 5.82 -19.13
C THR A 59 15.53 5.17 -20.29
N GLU A 60 16.55 5.86 -20.80
CA GLU A 60 17.34 5.39 -21.96
C GLU A 60 18.10 4.11 -21.64
N HIS A 61 18.63 3.98 -20.41
CA HIS A 61 19.39 2.83 -19.95
C HIS A 61 18.90 2.30 -18.60
N GLY A 62 19.01 0.97 -18.41
CA GLY A 62 18.63 0.30 -17.17
C GLY A 62 18.95 -1.19 -17.16
N LEU A 63 18.41 -1.90 -16.17
CA LEU A 63 18.64 -3.34 -16.05
C LEU A 63 18.14 -4.13 -17.26
N TRP A 64 17.13 -3.63 -17.98
CA TRP A 64 16.57 -4.25 -19.19
C TRP A 64 17.54 -4.30 -20.37
N ASP A 65 18.64 -3.55 -20.35
CA ASP A 65 19.70 -3.63 -21.37
C ASP A 65 20.43 -4.96 -21.31
N ARG A 66 20.47 -5.61 -20.14
CA ARG A 66 21.21 -6.86 -19.88
C ARG A 66 20.31 -8.02 -19.46
N PHE A 67 19.17 -7.72 -18.87
CA PHE A 67 18.26 -8.71 -18.29
C PHE A 67 16.88 -8.58 -18.90
N ARG A 68 16.17 -9.68 -19.02
CA ARG A 68 14.76 -9.70 -19.44
C ARG A 68 13.95 -10.56 -18.49
N ALA A 69 12.79 -10.07 -18.09
CA ALA A 69 11.81 -10.91 -17.46
C ALA A 69 11.27 -11.93 -18.49
N THR A 70 11.24 -13.20 -18.14
CA THR A 70 10.76 -14.27 -19.01
C THR A 70 9.60 -15.03 -18.34
N PRO A 71 8.57 -15.42 -19.14
CA PRO A 71 8.37 -15.13 -20.57
C PRO A 71 8.18 -13.65 -20.84
N VAL A 72 8.46 -13.19 -22.06
CA VAL A 72 8.19 -11.81 -22.49
C VAL A 72 6.70 -11.71 -22.78
N ALA A 73 5.99 -10.87 -22.04
CA ALA A 73 4.57 -10.58 -22.27
C ALA A 73 4.40 -9.59 -23.43
N VAL A 74 3.24 -9.62 -24.06
CA VAL A 74 2.88 -8.68 -25.15
C VAL A 74 2.38 -7.33 -24.61
N THR A 75 2.02 -7.29 -23.33
CA THR A 75 1.60 -6.10 -22.58
C THR A 75 2.43 -5.97 -21.30
N SER A 76 2.42 -4.80 -20.69
CA SER A 76 3.04 -4.56 -19.38
C SER A 76 1.96 -4.50 -18.30
N PRO A 77 2.17 -5.12 -17.11
CA PRO A 77 1.23 -4.98 -16.02
C PRO A 77 1.16 -3.53 -15.54
N MET A 78 -0.03 -3.06 -15.17
CA MET A 78 -0.21 -1.74 -14.60
C MET A 78 0.41 -1.68 -13.21
N ILE A 79 1.31 -0.73 -12.97
CA ILE A 79 1.95 -0.55 -11.67
C ILE A 79 1.24 0.55 -10.88
N PHE A 80 0.71 0.18 -9.71
CA PHE A 80 0.09 1.07 -8.74
C PHE A 80 1.08 1.40 -7.63
N LEU A 81 1.34 2.69 -7.38
CA LEU A 81 2.07 3.09 -6.19
C LEU A 81 1.15 3.15 -4.98
N LEU A 82 1.50 2.38 -3.94
CA LEU A 82 0.78 2.35 -2.68
C LEU A 82 1.51 3.18 -1.63
N GLY A 83 0.76 3.87 -0.78
CA GLY A 83 1.33 4.59 0.35
C GLY A 83 0.29 5.26 1.23
N SER A 84 0.72 5.66 2.42
CA SER A 84 -0.09 6.40 3.41
C SER A 84 0.46 7.81 3.67
N SER A 85 1.29 8.33 2.75
CA SER A 85 1.95 9.63 2.89
C SER A 85 2.06 10.37 1.55
N GLY A 86 2.49 11.64 1.62
CA GLY A 86 2.73 12.46 0.43
C GLY A 86 3.84 11.93 -0.50
N TYR A 87 4.79 11.16 0.02
CA TYR A 87 5.91 10.66 -0.78
C TYR A 87 5.46 9.83 -1.99
N SER A 88 4.66 8.77 -1.76
CA SER A 88 4.17 7.93 -2.87
C SER A 88 3.21 8.68 -3.79
N ALA A 89 2.45 9.62 -3.24
CA ALA A 89 1.57 10.49 -4.01
C ALA A 89 2.36 11.36 -5.01
N GLU A 90 3.43 11.99 -4.54
CA GLU A 90 4.29 12.84 -5.36
C GLU A 90 5.03 12.01 -6.42
N LEU A 91 5.63 10.87 -6.03
CA LEU A 91 6.34 9.99 -6.94
C LEU A 91 5.41 9.42 -8.03
N ALA A 92 4.20 8.95 -7.64
CA ALA A 92 3.21 8.48 -8.59
C ALA A 92 2.80 9.57 -9.58
N GLY A 93 2.60 10.81 -9.08
CA GLY A 93 2.30 11.96 -9.93
C GLY A 93 3.41 12.25 -10.93
N HIS A 94 4.64 12.29 -10.51
CA HIS A 94 5.79 12.55 -11.40
C HIS A 94 5.99 11.46 -12.46
N LEU A 95 5.74 10.20 -12.11
CA LEU A 95 5.87 9.08 -13.04
C LEU A 95 4.59 8.83 -13.86
N GLY A 96 3.51 9.56 -13.63
CA GLY A 96 2.24 9.33 -14.30
C GLY A 96 1.69 7.93 -14.06
N LEU A 97 1.83 7.42 -12.81
CA LEU A 97 1.34 6.11 -12.38
C LEU A 97 0.04 6.25 -11.58
N PRO A 98 -0.81 5.22 -11.54
CA PRO A 98 -1.92 5.15 -10.61
C PRO A 98 -1.43 5.22 -9.16
N PHE A 99 -2.20 5.89 -8.30
CA PHE A 99 -1.89 6.03 -6.89
C PHE A 99 -2.97 5.42 -6.01
N SER A 100 -2.58 4.55 -5.06
CA SER A 100 -3.47 3.97 -4.07
C SER A 100 -3.10 4.45 -2.67
N PHE A 101 -4.01 5.21 -2.03
CA PHE A 101 -3.81 5.67 -0.66
C PHE A 101 -4.34 4.65 0.34
N ALA A 102 -3.44 4.19 1.23
CA ALA A 102 -3.74 3.20 2.25
C ALA A 102 -4.37 3.84 3.50
N HIS A 103 -5.61 4.34 3.38
CA HIS A 103 -6.34 4.94 4.51
C HIS A 103 -6.66 3.91 5.61
N HIS A 104 -6.67 2.62 5.28
CA HIS A 104 -6.91 1.51 6.20
C HIS A 104 -5.79 1.31 7.25
N PHE A 105 -4.65 1.97 7.14
CA PHE A 105 -3.55 1.84 8.10
C PHE A 105 -3.76 2.61 9.42
N ASP A 106 -4.94 3.15 9.66
CA ASP A 106 -5.33 3.77 10.94
C ASP A 106 -4.43 4.93 11.45
N LEU A 107 -3.48 5.41 10.64
CA LEU A 107 -2.50 6.41 11.05
C LEU A 107 -2.78 7.80 10.47
N GLY A 108 -3.67 7.89 9.49
CA GLY A 108 -3.99 9.12 8.78
C GLY A 108 -5.38 9.69 9.09
N SER A 109 -5.49 10.99 9.10
CA SER A 109 -6.78 11.66 9.11
C SER A 109 -7.36 11.72 7.69
N ARG A 110 -8.67 12.01 7.58
CA ARG A 110 -9.29 12.35 6.30
C ARG A 110 -8.51 13.46 5.57
N ASP A 111 -8.01 14.44 6.32
CA ASP A 111 -7.28 15.57 5.75
C ASP A 111 -5.92 15.14 5.18
N ASP A 112 -5.24 14.16 5.79
CA ASP A 112 -4.01 13.59 5.23
C ASP A 112 -4.28 12.91 3.89
N THR A 113 -5.37 12.16 3.80
CA THR A 113 -5.81 11.52 2.56
C THR A 113 -6.12 12.54 1.47
N LEU A 114 -6.87 13.59 1.81
CA LEU A 114 -7.21 14.66 0.88
C LEU A 114 -5.96 15.42 0.41
N ARG A 115 -5.02 15.73 1.33
CA ARG A 115 -3.74 16.34 0.98
C ARG A 115 -2.91 15.48 0.05
N ALA A 116 -2.84 14.17 0.30
CA ALA A 116 -2.11 13.26 -0.58
C ALA A 116 -2.72 13.20 -1.99
N PHE A 117 -4.04 13.16 -2.10
CA PHE A 117 -4.71 13.20 -3.41
C PHE A 117 -4.54 14.54 -4.13
N ALA A 118 -4.59 15.65 -3.40
CA ALA A 118 -4.32 16.96 -3.98
C ALA A 118 -2.88 17.05 -4.51
N LEU A 119 -1.91 16.57 -3.71
CA LEU A 119 -0.50 16.52 -4.12
C LEU A 119 -0.32 15.66 -5.36
N TYR A 120 -0.89 14.44 -5.39
CA TYR A 120 -0.84 13.54 -6.53
C TYR A 120 -1.37 14.22 -7.81
N ARG A 121 -2.56 14.81 -7.75
CA ARG A 121 -3.17 15.49 -8.92
C ARG A 121 -2.34 16.68 -9.38
N ASN A 122 -1.82 17.48 -8.46
CA ASN A 122 -1.01 18.64 -8.78
C ASN A 122 0.36 18.28 -9.39
N ARG A 123 0.91 17.12 -9.06
CA ARG A 123 2.19 16.61 -9.57
C ARG A 123 2.05 15.70 -10.78
N PHE A 124 0.83 15.32 -11.13
CA PHE A 124 0.59 14.37 -12.20
C PHE A 124 1.11 14.87 -13.54
N ARG A 125 1.81 14.00 -14.22
CA ARG A 125 2.29 14.16 -15.59
C ARG A 125 1.76 13.00 -16.41
N PRO A 126 1.09 13.25 -17.55
CA PRO A 126 0.69 12.18 -18.46
C PRO A 126 1.87 11.27 -18.83
N SER A 127 1.58 10.00 -19.02
CA SER A 127 2.57 8.96 -19.28
C SER A 127 2.05 7.97 -20.34
N PRO A 128 2.88 7.03 -20.83
CA PRO A 128 2.40 5.99 -21.74
C PRO A 128 1.28 5.10 -21.19
N VAL A 129 1.08 5.06 -19.86
CA VAL A 129 0.07 4.22 -19.22
C VAL A 129 -1.14 4.98 -18.70
N LEU A 130 -1.03 6.31 -18.50
CA LEU A 130 -2.13 7.16 -18.02
C LEU A 130 -2.10 8.56 -18.61
N ASP A 131 -3.21 8.98 -19.21
CA ASP A 131 -3.41 10.36 -19.69
C ASP A 131 -3.91 11.31 -18.60
N ALA A 132 -4.58 10.78 -17.57
CA ALA A 132 -5.17 11.55 -16.47
C ALA A 132 -4.95 10.85 -15.11
N PRO A 133 -4.96 11.59 -13.98
CA PRO A 133 -4.78 10.99 -12.66
C PRO A 133 -5.81 9.92 -12.34
N PHE A 134 -5.35 8.74 -11.91
CA PHE A 134 -6.18 7.66 -11.42
C PHE A 134 -5.82 7.33 -9.97
N ALA A 135 -6.76 7.52 -9.05
CA ALA A 135 -6.52 7.36 -7.62
C ALA A 135 -7.52 6.40 -6.98
N ILE A 136 -7.02 5.57 -6.08
CA ILE A 136 -7.77 4.63 -5.25
C ILE A 136 -7.56 5.00 -3.78
N VAL A 137 -8.61 4.84 -2.97
CA VAL A 137 -8.52 4.84 -1.51
C VAL A 137 -8.99 3.50 -0.98
N SER A 138 -8.24 2.92 -0.06
CA SER A 138 -8.65 1.73 0.67
C SER A 138 -9.05 2.10 2.09
N ALA A 139 -10.15 1.54 2.58
CA ALA A 139 -10.64 1.74 3.93
C ALA A 139 -11.05 0.41 4.55
N ASN A 140 -10.92 0.29 5.88
CA ASN A 140 -11.54 -0.80 6.61
C ASN A 140 -13.01 -0.45 6.83
N VAL A 141 -13.90 -1.35 6.42
CA VAL A 141 -15.35 -1.20 6.61
C VAL A 141 -15.87 -2.44 7.31
N LEU A 142 -16.68 -2.25 8.35
CA LEU A 142 -17.39 -3.31 9.03
C LEU A 142 -18.86 -2.89 9.13
N VAL A 143 -19.75 -3.74 8.66
CA VAL A 143 -21.19 -3.52 8.64
C VAL A 143 -21.87 -4.72 9.32
N ALA A 144 -22.85 -4.44 10.17
CA ALA A 144 -23.70 -5.44 10.83
C ALA A 144 -25.15 -4.95 10.80
N PRO A 145 -26.14 -5.81 11.17
CA PRO A 145 -27.54 -5.42 11.23
C PRO A 145 -27.83 -4.25 12.18
N THR A 146 -27.05 -4.11 13.26
CA THR A 146 -27.14 -2.99 14.21
C THR A 146 -25.78 -2.37 14.48
N VAL A 147 -25.77 -1.13 14.95
CA VAL A 147 -24.54 -0.42 15.35
C VAL A 147 -23.87 -1.14 16.52
N GLU A 148 -24.64 -1.66 17.46
CA GLU A 148 -24.15 -2.41 18.64
C GLU A 148 -23.41 -3.67 18.22
N GLU A 149 -23.97 -4.43 17.27
CA GLU A 149 -23.31 -5.62 16.70
C GLU A 149 -22.05 -5.23 15.93
N ALA A 150 -22.10 -4.17 15.10
CA ALA A 150 -20.93 -3.68 14.39
C ALA A 150 -19.80 -3.24 15.34
N GLU A 151 -20.13 -2.55 16.43
CA GLU A 151 -19.18 -2.15 17.47
C GLU A 151 -18.59 -3.35 18.24
N PHE A 152 -19.39 -4.39 18.49
CA PHE A 152 -18.92 -5.64 19.08
C PHE A 152 -17.93 -6.36 18.16
N GLU A 153 -18.30 -6.57 16.90
CA GLU A 153 -17.46 -7.20 15.89
C GLU A 153 -16.18 -6.39 15.56
N ALA A 154 -16.20 -5.07 15.76
CA ALA A 154 -15.04 -4.22 15.59
C ALA A 154 -14.01 -4.34 16.71
N GLY A 155 -14.37 -4.89 17.87
CA GLY A 155 -13.54 -5.00 19.07
C GLY A 155 -12.14 -5.57 18.82
N PRO A 156 -12.02 -6.77 18.20
CA PRO A 156 -10.73 -7.39 17.90
C PRO A 156 -9.78 -6.50 17.11
N GLY A 157 -10.29 -5.86 16.07
CA GLY A 157 -9.49 -4.97 15.24
C GLY A 157 -9.05 -3.69 15.96
N ARG A 158 -9.85 -3.19 16.92
CA ARG A 158 -9.47 -2.05 17.77
C ARG A 158 -8.35 -2.41 18.73
N LEU A 159 -8.42 -3.58 19.36
CA LEU A 159 -7.34 -4.09 20.23
C LEU A 159 -6.05 -4.33 19.42
N LEU A 160 -6.16 -4.90 18.23
CA LEU A 160 -5.01 -5.08 17.35
C LEU A 160 -4.37 -3.74 16.96
N ALA A 161 -5.16 -2.71 16.69
CA ALA A 161 -4.64 -1.37 16.42
C ALA A 161 -3.92 -0.78 17.64
N LEU A 162 -4.44 -0.98 18.86
CA LEU A 162 -3.79 -0.58 20.10
C LEU A 162 -2.46 -1.32 20.32
N ALA A 163 -2.45 -2.65 20.14
CA ALA A 163 -1.25 -3.47 20.26
C ALA A 163 -0.15 -3.02 19.28
N ARG A 164 -0.51 -2.79 18.00
CA ARG A 164 0.44 -2.32 16.99
C ARG A 164 1.05 -0.95 17.31
N ARG A 165 0.29 -0.02 17.87
CA ARG A 165 0.82 1.27 18.33
C ARG A 165 1.82 1.14 19.46
N SER A 166 1.71 0.06 20.25
CA SER A 166 2.67 -0.30 21.31
C SER A 166 3.81 -1.20 20.80
N GLY A 167 3.93 -1.40 19.47
CA GLY A 167 4.96 -2.26 18.86
C GLY A 167 4.72 -3.75 19.05
N ARG A 168 3.52 -4.17 19.49
CA ARG A 168 3.16 -5.58 19.70
C ARG A 168 2.44 -6.13 18.48
N PHE A 169 2.86 -7.30 18.02
CA PHE A 169 2.26 -8.04 16.91
C PHE A 169 1.61 -9.29 17.49
N GLU A 170 0.32 -9.21 17.75
CA GLU A 170 -0.48 -10.27 18.38
C GLU A 170 -1.47 -10.86 17.37
N PRO A 171 -1.85 -12.13 17.52
CA PRO A 171 -2.97 -12.70 16.76
C PRO A 171 -4.26 -11.94 17.04
N ILE A 172 -5.15 -11.90 16.05
CA ILE A 172 -6.49 -11.35 16.25
C ILE A 172 -7.30 -12.28 17.16
N VAL A 173 -7.96 -11.72 18.15
CA VAL A 173 -8.82 -12.45 19.08
C VAL A 173 -10.28 -12.49 18.59
N SER A 174 -11.16 -13.28 19.24
CA SER A 174 -12.58 -13.25 18.94
C SER A 174 -13.27 -12.00 19.54
N PRO A 175 -14.47 -11.62 19.04
CA PRO A 175 -15.24 -10.50 19.58
C PRO A 175 -15.55 -10.63 21.09
N GLU A 176 -15.82 -11.85 21.56
CA GLU A 176 -16.11 -12.14 22.98
C GLU A 176 -14.87 -11.89 23.85
N VAL A 177 -13.72 -12.35 23.40
CA VAL A 177 -12.44 -12.12 24.09
C VAL A 177 -12.09 -10.63 24.10
N ALA A 178 -12.31 -9.95 22.98
CA ALA A 178 -12.09 -8.51 22.88
C ALA A 178 -13.05 -7.72 23.81
N ALA A 179 -14.30 -8.12 23.91
CA ALA A 179 -15.28 -7.46 24.77
C ALA A 179 -14.94 -7.56 26.27
N ALA A 180 -14.25 -8.62 26.67
CA ALA A 180 -13.79 -8.83 28.03
C ALA A 180 -12.43 -8.16 28.35
N ASP A 181 -11.73 -7.62 27.33
CA ASP A 181 -10.40 -7.02 27.50
C ASP A 181 -10.52 -5.60 28.10
N PRO A 182 -9.83 -5.31 29.23
CA PRO A 182 -9.86 -3.98 29.85
C PRO A 182 -9.26 -2.88 28.95
N GLY A 183 -8.43 -3.23 27.99
CA GLY A 183 -7.85 -2.30 27.01
C GLY A 183 -8.83 -1.82 25.95
N LEU A 184 -10.01 -2.47 25.81
CA LEU A 184 -10.96 -2.13 24.75
C LEU A 184 -11.49 -0.69 24.86
N ALA A 185 -11.68 -0.18 26.06
CA ALA A 185 -12.12 1.21 26.30
C ALA A 185 -11.10 2.20 25.74
N MET A 186 -9.81 1.97 25.98
CA MET A 186 -8.73 2.76 25.41
C MET A 186 -8.66 2.58 23.89
N ALA A 187 -8.80 1.35 23.40
CA ALA A 187 -8.78 1.06 21.97
C ALA A 187 -9.91 1.76 21.21
N ARG A 188 -11.12 1.92 21.83
CA ARG A 188 -12.24 2.67 21.27
C ARG A 188 -11.97 4.18 21.16
N SER A 189 -11.16 4.74 22.05
CA SER A 189 -10.79 6.17 22.00
C SER A 189 -9.77 6.49 20.90
N LEU A 190 -9.12 5.47 20.31
CA LEU A 190 -8.16 5.68 19.23
C LEU A 190 -8.89 6.11 17.95
N ARG A 191 -8.33 7.11 17.28
CA ARG A 191 -8.77 7.43 15.92
C ARG A 191 -8.32 6.31 15.00
N THR A 192 -9.24 5.69 14.31
CA THR A 192 -8.98 4.63 13.33
C THR A 192 -9.59 5.02 11.99
N GLY A 193 -8.98 4.59 10.89
CA GLY A 193 -9.51 4.78 9.54
C GLY A 193 -10.67 3.82 9.21
N ARG A 194 -11.30 3.23 10.25
CA ARG A 194 -12.39 2.26 10.10
C ARG A 194 -13.75 2.95 10.12
N LEU A 195 -14.60 2.58 9.20
CA LEU A 195 -16.02 2.88 9.20
C LEU A 195 -16.76 1.70 9.84
N VAL A 196 -17.60 2.00 10.83
CA VAL A 196 -18.45 1.03 11.54
C VAL A 196 -19.88 1.55 11.47
N GLY A 197 -20.78 0.71 11.00
CA GLY A 197 -22.19 1.08 10.84
C GLY A 197 -23.10 -0.13 10.62
#